data_317bcb75fddec43ff96f8186db1b2f4d
#
_entry.id   317bcb75fddec43ff96f8186db1b2f4d
#
_cell.length_a   1.000
_cell.length_b   1.000
_cell.length_c   1.000
_cell.angle_alpha   90.00
_cell.angle_beta   90.00
_cell.angle_gamma   90.00
#
_symmetry.space_group_name_H-M   'P 1'
#
loop_
_entity.id
_entity.type
_entity.pdbx_description
1 polymer ?
#
loop_
_entity_poly.entity_id
_entity_poly.type
_entity_poly.pdbx_seq_one_letter_code
_entity_poly.pdbx_strand_id
1 'polypeptide(L)'
;MLFRSEGGTVKLTKSKFLAEVWDYEKSPKEWKFKGTKPAMIDFYADWCGPCRTAAPILEEVAKEYNGKVVIYKIDTQVEQELAAVFGIQGIPAFLYIPVNGKPSMTSGIARTKEDTKKMFQENIESMLLGNKK
;
A
#
# COMPACT_ATOMS: atom_id res chain seq x y z
N MET A 1 -16.93 -21.31 -0.41
CA MET A 1 -15.71 -20.86 0.22
C MET A 1 -14.96 -19.90 -0.65
N LEU A 2 -14.52 -18.85 -0.06
CA LEU A 2 -13.77 -17.86 -0.78
C LEU A 2 -12.31 -18.17 -0.79
N PHE A 3 -11.74 -18.24 -1.97
CA PHE A 3 -10.30 -18.35 -2.08
C PHE A 3 -9.74 -17.01 -2.44
N ARG A 4 -8.87 -16.50 -1.59
CA ARG A 4 -8.04 -15.42 -1.98
C ARG A 4 -6.89 -15.99 -2.73
N SER A 5 -6.38 -15.28 -3.72
CA SER A 5 -5.10 -15.66 -4.23
C SER A 5 -4.12 -15.43 -3.09
N GLU A 6 -3.51 -16.49 -2.64
CA GLU A 6 -2.63 -16.43 -1.50
C GLU A 6 -1.50 -15.47 -1.73
N GLY A 7 -1.35 -14.50 -0.83
CA GLY A 7 -0.27 -13.57 -0.85
C GLY A 7 -0.35 -12.49 -1.90
N GLY A 8 -1.46 -12.37 -2.62
CA GLY A 8 -1.62 -11.31 -3.61
C GLY A 8 -1.98 -9.99 -2.98
N THR A 9 -1.95 -8.93 -3.80
CA THR A 9 -2.42 -7.62 -3.36
C THR A 9 -3.94 -7.64 -3.21
N VAL A 10 -4.45 -6.78 -2.33
CA VAL A 10 -5.87 -6.69 -2.01
C VAL A 10 -6.41 -5.33 -2.41
N LYS A 11 -7.40 -5.32 -3.29
CA LYS A 11 -8.00 -4.07 -3.73
C LYS A 11 -8.89 -3.49 -2.63
N LEU A 12 -8.71 -2.20 -2.33
CA LEU A 12 -9.50 -1.52 -1.32
C LEU A 12 -10.57 -0.65 -1.94
N THR A 13 -11.76 -0.72 -1.35
CA THR A 13 -12.82 0.26 -1.55
C THR A 13 -12.82 1.17 -0.32
N LYS A 14 -13.59 2.27 -0.40
CA LYS A 14 -13.74 3.15 0.77
C LYS A 14 -14.24 2.39 1.98
N SER A 15 -15.30 1.57 1.82
CA SER A 15 -15.88 0.87 2.97
C SER A 15 -14.89 -0.10 3.60
N LYS A 16 -14.10 -0.78 2.78
CA LYS A 16 -13.10 -1.71 3.26
C LYS A 16 -11.97 -0.98 3.97
N PHE A 17 -11.58 0.18 3.42
CA PHE A 17 -10.56 1.02 4.04
C PHE A 17 -10.99 1.46 5.45
N LEU A 18 -12.23 1.96 5.56
CA LEU A 18 -12.75 2.41 6.85
C LEU A 18 -12.82 1.28 7.85
N ALA A 19 -13.11 0.07 7.40
CA ALA A 19 -13.24 -1.10 8.28
C ALA A 19 -11.89 -1.67 8.68
N GLU A 20 -10.88 -1.65 7.80
CA GLU A 20 -9.64 -2.41 8.01
C GLU A 20 -8.41 -1.57 8.26
N VAL A 21 -8.40 -0.32 7.81
CA VAL A 21 -7.20 0.51 7.88
C VAL A 21 -7.37 1.67 8.84
N TRP A 22 -8.28 2.58 8.55
CA TRP A 22 -8.48 3.77 9.37
C TRP A 22 -9.85 4.36 9.11
N ASP A 23 -10.64 4.48 10.17
CA ASP A 23 -11.95 5.10 10.06
C ASP A 23 -11.79 6.61 10.27
N TYR A 24 -11.45 7.31 9.20
CA TYR A 24 -11.22 8.75 9.26
C TYR A 24 -12.52 9.54 9.40
N GLU A 25 -13.64 8.88 9.21
CA GLU A 25 -14.94 9.55 9.46
C GLU A 25 -15.21 9.68 10.95
N LYS A 26 -14.79 8.68 11.74
CA LYS A 26 -14.94 8.75 13.19
C LYS A 26 -13.78 9.47 13.86
N SER A 27 -12.58 9.34 13.33
CA SER A 27 -11.38 9.91 13.92
C SER A 27 -10.60 10.72 12.89
N PRO A 28 -11.16 11.82 12.39
CA PRO A 28 -10.55 12.56 11.27
C PRO A 28 -9.26 13.27 11.64
N LYS A 29 -9.03 13.53 12.91
CA LYS A 29 -7.87 14.30 13.35
C LYS A 29 -6.77 13.44 13.93
N GLU A 30 -6.99 12.14 14.01
CA GLU A 30 -6.04 11.25 14.67
C GLU A 30 -5.90 9.98 13.85
N TRP A 31 -4.67 9.67 13.45
CA TRP A 31 -4.37 8.43 12.76
C TRP A 31 -4.52 7.26 13.74
N LYS A 32 -5.40 6.31 13.42
CA LYS A 32 -5.62 5.12 14.22
C LYS A 32 -5.67 3.92 13.30
N PHE A 33 -4.56 3.24 13.16
CA PHE A 33 -4.49 2.06 12.32
C PHE A 33 -5.23 0.90 12.98
N LYS A 34 -6.12 0.28 12.22
CA LYS A 34 -6.97 -0.80 12.72
C LYS A 34 -6.38 -2.19 12.51
N GLY A 35 -5.33 -2.30 11.73
CA GLY A 35 -4.74 -3.61 11.41
C GLY A 35 -3.85 -4.14 12.51
N THR A 36 -3.65 -5.46 12.49
CA THR A 36 -2.74 -6.14 13.42
C THR A 36 -1.39 -6.45 12.80
N LYS A 37 -1.29 -6.31 11.49
CA LYS A 37 -0.05 -6.47 10.73
C LYS A 37 0.24 -5.19 10.00
N PRO A 38 1.52 -4.88 9.75
CA PRO A 38 1.83 -3.69 8.95
C PRO A 38 1.26 -3.82 7.55
N ALA A 39 1.06 -2.69 6.91
CA ALA A 39 0.43 -2.66 5.60
C ALA A 39 1.15 -1.69 4.67
N MET A 40 0.97 -1.92 3.38
CA MET A 40 1.44 -1.02 2.33
C MET A 40 0.28 -0.79 1.39
N ILE A 41 0.11 0.44 0.93
CA ILE A 41 -0.97 0.76 -0.02
C ILE A 41 -0.36 1.37 -1.29
N ASP A 42 -0.71 0.80 -2.43
CA ASP A 42 -0.34 1.28 -3.76
C ASP A 42 -1.49 2.11 -4.33
N PHE A 43 -1.26 3.42 -4.48
CA PHE A 43 -2.21 4.32 -5.14
C PHE A 43 -1.86 4.38 -6.61
N TYR A 44 -2.78 3.97 -7.48
CA TYR A 44 -2.50 3.79 -8.90
C TYR A 44 -3.66 4.25 -9.78
N ALA A 45 -3.45 4.25 -11.07
CA ALA A 45 -4.50 4.38 -12.08
C ALA A 45 -4.13 3.53 -13.29
N ASP A 46 -5.14 3.07 -14.01
CA ASP A 46 -4.90 2.17 -15.15
C ASP A 46 -4.11 2.82 -16.28
N TRP A 47 -4.27 4.13 -16.46
CA TRP A 47 -3.57 4.85 -17.53
C TRP A 47 -2.11 5.18 -17.19
N CYS A 48 -1.69 4.92 -15.98
CA CYS A 48 -0.36 5.31 -15.51
C CYS A 48 0.68 4.25 -15.87
N GLY A 49 1.63 4.59 -16.73
CA GLY A 49 2.67 3.66 -17.17
C GLY A 49 3.49 3.05 -16.04
N PRO A 50 4.11 3.88 -15.17
CA PRO A 50 4.87 3.33 -14.04
C PRO A 50 4.02 2.51 -13.07
N CYS A 51 2.73 2.83 -12.94
CA CYS A 51 1.83 2.01 -12.13
C CYS A 51 1.70 0.61 -12.70
N ARG A 52 1.57 0.52 -14.03
CA ARG A 52 1.47 -0.79 -14.70
C ARG A 52 2.76 -1.59 -14.58
N THR A 53 3.90 -0.91 -14.60
CA THR A 53 5.19 -1.57 -14.37
C THR A 53 5.29 -2.11 -12.94
N ALA A 54 4.84 -1.33 -11.97
CA ALA A 54 4.93 -1.71 -10.56
C ALA A 54 3.97 -2.86 -10.19
N ALA A 55 2.83 -2.96 -10.88
CA ALA A 55 1.78 -3.90 -10.47
C ALA A 55 2.25 -5.36 -10.35
N PRO A 56 2.87 -5.97 -11.37
CA PRO A 56 3.32 -7.36 -11.23
C PRO A 56 4.45 -7.50 -10.21
N ILE A 57 5.28 -6.48 -10.05
CA ILE A 57 6.36 -6.51 -9.06
C ILE A 57 5.75 -6.55 -7.66
N LEU A 58 4.71 -5.74 -7.42
CA LEU A 58 4.04 -5.74 -6.12
C LEU A 58 3.31 -7.05 -5.85
N GLU A 59 2.78 -7.72 -6.87
CA GLU A 59 2.20 -9.05 -6.67
C GLU A 59 3.25 -10.03 -6.17
N GLU A 60 4.45 -9.99 -6.72
CA GLU A 60 5.54 -10.85 -6.25
C GLU A 60 5.92 -10.52 -4.82
N VAL A 61 6.07 -9.23 -4.53
CA VAL A 61 6.44 -8.78 -3.18
C VAL A 61 5.35 -9.17 -2.18
N ALA A 62 4.09 -9.03 -2.55
CA ALA A 62 2.98 -9.41 -1.68
C ALA A 62 3.05 -10.90 -1.33
N LYS A 63 3.43 -11.74 -2.28
CA LYS A 63 3.56 -13.17 -2.02
C LYS A 63 4.76 -13.47 -1.11
N GLU A 64 5.86 -12.74 -1.32
CA GLU A 64 7.06 -12.91 -0.48
C GLU A 64 6.79 -12.57 0.98
N TYR A 65 5.95 -11.56 1.22
CA TYR A 65 5.66 -11.10 2.57
C TYR A 65 4.30 -11.58 3.09
N ASN A 66 3.72 -12.57 2.43
CA ASN A 66 2.43 -13.12 2.85
C ASN A 66 2.48 -13.53 4.32
N GLY A 67 1.50 -13.08 5.09
CA GLY A 67 1.44 -13.35 6.53
C GLY A 67 2.20 -12.36 7.39
N LYS A 68 3.07 -11.55 6.80
CA LYS A 68 3.86 -10.55 7.54
C LYS A 68 3.40 -9.13 7.27
N VAL A 69 3.06 -8.84 6.02
CA VAL A 69 2.65 -7.51 5.58
C VAL A 69 1.46 -7.68 4.64
N VAL A 70 0.45 -6.84 4.81
CA VAL A 70 -0.70 -6.82 3.90
C VAL A 70 -0.45 -5.74 2.86
N ILE A 71 -0.51 -6.09 1.58
CA ILE A 71 -0.31 -5.11 0.52
C ILE A 71 -1.64 -4.86 -0.18
N TYR A 72 -2.12 -3.65 -0.03
CA TYR A 72 -3.37 -3.17 -0.62
C TYR A 72 -3.10 -2.35 -1.85
N LYS A 73 -4.12 -2.17 -2.67
CA LYS A 73 -4.06 -1.22 -3.77
C LYS A 73 -5.36 -0.45 -3.88
N ILE A 74 -5.24 0.83 -4.23
CA ILE A 74 -6.37 1.75 -4.36
C ILE A 74 -6.32 2.39 -5.74
N ASP A 75 -7.39 2.21 -6.51
CA ASP A 75 -7.55 2.86 -7.81
C ASP A 75 -8.00 4.30 -7.56
N THR A 76 -7.13 5.26 -7.86
CA THR A 76 -7.40 6.67 -7.58
C THR A 76 -8.49 7.25 -8.45
N GLN A 77 -8.82 6.62 -9.57
CA GLN A 77 -9.89 7.09 -10.44
C GLN A 77 -11.26 6.69 -9.91
N VAL A 78 -11.32 5.55 -9.24
CA VAL A 78 -12.55 5.02 -8.65
C VAL A 78 -12.72 5.56 -7.23
N GLU A 79 -11.66 5.52 -6.42
CA GLU A 79 -11.71 5.90 -5.01
C GLU A 79 -11.09 7.30 -4.83
N GLN A 80 -11.76 8.29 -5.41
CA GLN A 80 -11.24 9.65 -5.42
C GLN A 80 -11.18 10.27 -4.02
N GLU A 81 -12.12 9.91 -3.17
CA GLU A 81 -12.13 10.42 -1.79
C GLU A 81 -10.90 9.91 -1.03
N LEU A 82 -10.57 8.62 -1.16
CA LEU A 82 -9.39 8.07 -0.50
C LEU A 82 -8.11 8.77 -0.97
N ALA A 83 -8.01 9.02 -2.27
CA ALA A 83 -6.86 9.74 -2.80
C ALA A 83 -6.77 11.14 -2.20
N ALA A 84 -7.91 11.81 -2.04
CA ALA A 84 -7.96 13.15 -1.46
C ALA A 84 -7.59 13.15 0.01
N VAL A 85 -8.03 12.14 0.76
CA VAL A 85 -7.72 12.02 2.19
C VAL A 85 -6.21 12.02 2.41
N PHE A 86 -5.46 11.37 1.52
CA PHE A 86 -4.00 11.29 1.64
C PHE A 86 -3.27 12.35 0.82
N GLY A 87 -4.01 13.24 0.17
CA GLY A 87 -3.40 14.30 -0.62
C GLY A 87 -2.56 13.80 -1.78
N ILE A 88 -3.01 12.72 -2.43
CA ILE A 88 -2.25 12.12 -3.52
C ILE A 88 -2.22 13.10 -4.70
N GLN A 89 -1.01 13.49 -5.13
CA GLN A 89 -0.84 14.39 -6.27
C GLN A 89 -0.18 13.70 -7.45
N GLY A 90 0.74 12.80 -7.18
CA GLY A 90 1.42 12.04 -8.22
C GLY A 90 1.30 10.56 -7.97
N ILE A 91 1.16 9.77 -9.03
CA ILE A 91 1.09 8.32 -8.94
C ILE A 91 2.17 7.68 -9.82
N PRO A 92 2.65 6.48 -9.46
CA PRO A 92 2.23 5.70 -8.29
C PRO A 92 2.73 6.33 -6.99
N ALA A 93 1.92 6.18 -5.95
CA ALA A 93 2.32 6.60 -4.60
C ALA A 93 2.13 5.40 -3.67
N PHE A 94 3.03 5.26 -2.71
CA PHE A 94 3.05 4.10 -1.83
C PHE A 94 3.05 4.53 -0.38
N LEU A 95 2.03 4.09 0.36
CA LEU A 95 1.90 4.41 1.77
C LEU A 95 2.34 3.20 2.58
N TYR A 96 3.32 3.41 3.47
CA TYR A 96 3.84 2.35 4.33
C TYR A 96 3.30 2.58 5.73
N ILE A 97 2.55 1.60 6.24
CA ILE A 97 1.82 1.72 7.50
C ILE A 97 2.38 0.73 8.52
N PRO A 98 3.22 1.20 9.46
CA PRO A 98 3.68 0.32 10.54
C PRO A 98 2.54 0.05 11.51
N VAL A 99 2.64 -1.03 12.28
CA VAL A 99 1.61 -1.34 13.28
C VAL A 99 1.52 -0.21 14.30
N ASN A 100 2.66 0.32 14.70
CA ASN A 100 2.73 1.44 15.64
C ASN A 100 3.43 2.60 14.96
N GLY A 101 2.96 3.81 15.24
CA GLY A 101 3.55 5.00 14.66
C GLY A 101 2.79 5.48 13.43
N LYS A 102 3.35 6.47 12.78
CA LYS A 102 2.69 7.13 11.67
C LYS A 102 3.10 6.52 10.34
N PRO A 103 2.20 6.54 9.35
CA PRO A 103 2.55 6.06 8.02
C PRO A 103 3.49 7.01 7.30
N SER A 104 4.21 6.47 6.32
CA SER A 104 5.13 7.24 5.48
C SER A 104 4.76 7.04 4.02
N MET A 105 4.87 8.09 3.22
CA MET A 105 4.51 8.05 1.80
C MET A 105 5.76 8.23 0.95
N THR A 106 5.88 7.39 -0.09
CA THR A 106 6.87 7.60 -1.15
C THR A 106 6.12 7.65 -2.48
N SER A 107 6.79 8.10 -3.54
CA SER A 107 6.17 8.11 -4.86
C SER A 107 7.19 7.73 -5.92
N GLY A 108 6.68 7.21 -7.03
CA GLY A 108 7.53 6.82 -8.16
C GLY A 108 8.17 5.46 -7.98
N ILE A 109 8.84 5.01 -9.03
CA ILE A 109 9.56 3.73 -9.03
C ILE A 109 10.99 3.98 -9.50
N ALA A 110 11.84 2.96 -9.37
CA ALA A 110 13.22 3.02 -9.82
C ALA A 110 13.30 2.86 -11.35
N ARG A 111 14.50 2.99 -11.89
CA ARG A 111 14.71 2.93 -13.33
C ARG A 111 14.52 1.53 -13.90
N THR A 112 14.81 0.50 -13.12
CA THR A 112 14.68 -0.87 -13.58
C THR A 112 13.67 -1.61 -12.71
N LYS A 113 13.14 -2.70 -13.25
CA LYS A 113 12.21 -3.55 -12.49
C LYS A 113 12.90 -4.16 -11.29
N GLU A 114 14.16 -4.54 -11.47
CA GLU A 114 14.95 -5.14 -10.41
C GLU A 114 15.14 -4.17 -9.25
N ASP A 115 15.51 -2.93 -9.56
CA ASP A 115 15.71 -1.92 -8.52
C ASP A 115 14.39 -1.49 -7.90
N THR A 116 13.30 -1.52 -8.66
CA THR A 116 11.97 -1.24 -8.13
C THR A 116 11.58 -2.29 -7.10
N LYS A 117 11.80 -3.56 -7.39
CA LYS A 117 11.51 -4.62 -6.44
C LYS A 117 12.35 -4.48 -5.17
N LYS A 118 13.64 -4.19 -5.34
CA LYS A 118 14.53 -3.94 -4.23
C LYS A 118 14.06 -2.78 -3.37
N MET A 119 13.62 -1.70 -4.01
CA MET A 119 13.10 -0.54 -3.30
C MET A 119 11.92 -0.92 -2.40
N PHE A 120 10.98 -1.68 -2.93
CA PHE A 120 9.84 -2.13 -2.12
C PHE A 120 10.30 -3.00 -0.95
N GLN A 121 11.19 -3.95 -1.22
CA GLN A 121 11.68 -4.84 -0.18
C GLN A 121 12.41 -4.09 0.92
N GLU A 122 13.29 -3.17 0.54
CA GLU A 122 14.05 -2.39 1.51
C GLU A 122 13.14 -1.49 2.36
N ASN A 123 12.16 -0.88 1.73
CA ASN A 123 11.22 -0.03 2.47
C ASN A 123 10.36 -0.84 3.42
N ILE A 124 9.90 -2.01 2.98
CA ILE A 124 9.13 -2.90 3.86
C ILE A 124 9.98 -3.32 5.06
N GLU A 125 11.22 -3.74 4.81
CA GLU A 125 12.08 -4.19 5.91
C GLU A 125 12.36 -3.06 6.90
N SER A 126 12.71 -1.88 6.40
CA SER A 126 13.11 -0.79 7.30
C SER A 126 11.94 -0.07 7.91
N MET A 127 10.89 0.18 7.14
CA MET A 127 9.75 1.00 7.61
C MET A 127 8.68 0.17 8.33
N LEU A 128 8.51 -1.09 7.95
CA LEU A 128 7.41 -1.89 8.48
C LEU A 128 7.85 -3.00 9.42
N LEU A 129 8.99 -3.62 9.17
CA LEU A 129 9.44 -4.76 9.96
C LEU A 129 10.57 -4.43 10.93
N GLY A 130 11.04 -3.18 10.90
CA GLY A 130 12.06 -2.72 11.84
C GLY A 130 13.46 -3.26 11.59
N ASN A 131 13.69 -3.84 10.41
CA ASN A 131 14.99 -4.38 10.07
C ASN A 131 15.84 -3.33 9.36
N LYS A 132 17.09 -3.22 9.77
CA LYS A 132 18.00 -2.28 9.15
C LYS A 132 18.78 -2.97 8.05
N LYS A 133 19.12 -2.20 7.07
CA LYS A 133 19.97 -2.70 5.99
C LYS A 133 21.40 -2.70 6.40
#